data_53512d5c7041b92b875b5b32c87ea44f
#
_entry.id   53512d5c7041b92b875b5b32c87ea44f
#
_cell.length_a   1.000
_cell.length_b   1.000
_cell.length_c   1.000
_cell.angle_alpha   90.00
_cell.angle_beta   90.00
_cell.angle_gamma   90.00
#
_symmetry.space_group_name_H-M   'P 1'
#
loop_
_entity.id
_entity.type
_entity.pdbx_description
1 polymer ?
#
loop_
_entity_poly.entity_id
_entity_poly.type
_entity_poly.pdbx_seq_one_letter_code
_entity_poly.pdbx_strand_id
1 'polypeptide(L)'
;IPYNTGNIGRSCVLTNSTLHLIKPLGFSLDEKQVKRAGMDYWHLVDLKIWESFEEFLEANKGIRLFYATTKTKQKYSDVKYEENDFIMFGPESRGIPEEILNTNPERCITIPMIPMGRSLNLSNSAVVILYEAYRQLGFNF
;
A
#
# COMPACT_ATOMS: atom_id res chain seq x y z
N ILE A 1 -11.92 -2.56 3.84
CA ILE A 1 -12.96 -1.70 4.38
C ILE A 1 -12.73 -0.26 3.95
N PRO A 2 -13.81 0.49 3.69
CA PRO A 2 -13.71 1.86 3.21
C PRO A 2 -12.82 2.77 4.05
N TYR A 3 -12.77 2.57 5.36
CA TYR A 3 -11.97 3.41 6.25
C TYR A 3 -10.50 3.43 5.85
N ASN A 4 -9.86 2.26 5.76
CA ASN A 4 -8.44 2.20 5.41
C ASN A 4 -8.21 2.56 3.94
N THR A 5 -9.04 2.05 3.05
CA THR A 5 -8.94 2.36 1.63
C THR A 5 -9.13 3.86 1.40
N GLY A 6 -10.10 4.47 2.08
CA GLY A 6 -10.34 5.90 2.00
C GLY A 6 -9.14 6.71 2.47
N ASN A 7 -8.56 6.36 3.62
CA ASN A 7 -7.40 7.07 4.15
C ASN A 7 -6.18 6.92 3.25
N ILE A 8 -5.93 5.72 2.72
CA ILE A 8 -4.84 5.50 1.77
C ILE A 8 -5.07 6.33 0.50
N GLY A 9 -6.31 6.33 -0.01
CA GLY A 9 -6.66 7.12 -1.18
C GLY A 9 -6.39 8.61 -0.97
N ARG A 10 -6.72 9.14 0.22
CA ARG A 10 -6.43 10.52 0.56
C ARG A 10 -4.92 10.80 0.52
N SER A 11 -4.13 9.92 1.10
CA SER A 11 -2.67 10.06 1.06
C SER A 11 -2.14 10.01 -0.37
N CYS A 12 -2.71 9.16 -1.21
CA CYS A 12 -2.33 9.07 -2.61
C CYS A 12 -2.65 10.36 -3.37
N VAL A 13 -3.82 10.95 -3.12
CA VAL A 13 -4.18 12.25 -3.74
C VAL A 13 -3.19 13.33 -3.35
N LEU A 14 -2.84 13.39 -2.06
CA LEU A 14 -1.95 14.44 -1.54
C LEU A 14 -0.50 14.27 -1.97
N THR A 15 -0.12 13.11 -2.46
CA THR A 15 1.25 12.82 -2.88
C THR A 15 1.37 12.50 -4.37
N ASN A 16 0.30 12.66 -5.11
CA ASN A 16 0.24 12.35 -6.55
C ASN A 16 0.66 10.89 -6.82
N SER A 17 0.19 9.98 -5.97
CA SER A 17 0.48 8.55 -6.08
C SER A 17 -0.73 7.82 -6.65
N THR A 18 -0.49 6.69 -7.31
CA THR A 18 -1.55 5.82 -7.83
C THR A 18 -1.89 4.76 -6.79
N LEU A 19 -3.19 4.55 -6.56
CA LEU A 19 -3.66 3.50 -5.67
C LEU A 19 -4.08 2.29 -6.50
N HIS A 20 -3.47 1.15 -6.23
CA HIS A 20 -3.83 -0.12 -6.86
C HIS A 20 -4.57 -0.98 -5.85
N LEU A 21 -5.74 -1.46 -6.22
CA LEU A 21 -6.54 -2.38 -5.40
C LEU A 21 -6.64 -3.72 -6.12
N ILE A 22 -6.41 -4.79 -5.38
CA ILE A 22 -6.47 -6.14 -5.91
C ILE A 22 -7.65 -6.86 -5.25
N LYS A 23 -8.55 -7.38 -6.07
CA LYS A 23 -9.73 -8.09 -5.58
C LYS A 23 -9.35 -9.41 -4.90
N PRO A 24 -10.18 -9.92 -3.97
CA PRO A 24 -11.49 -9.39 -3.59
C PRO A 24 -11.37 -8.22 -2.63
N LEU A 25 -12.24 -7.20 -2.77
CA LEU A 25 -12.16 -5.97 -1.98
C LEU A 25 -12.94 -6.03 -0.67
N GLY A 26 -13.98 -6.82 -0.61
CA GLY A 26 -14.84 -6.91 0.57
C GLY A 26 -15.72 -5.68 0.78
N PHE A 27 -15.78 -4.76 -0.18
CA PHE A 27 -16.62 -3.56 -0.11
C PHE A 27 -16.93 -3.07 -1.52
N SER A 28 -17.91 -2.17 -1.62
CA SER A 28 -18.30 -1.57 -2.89
C SER A 28 -17.56 -0.25 -3.13
N LEU A 29 -17.18 -0.01 -4.37
CA LEU A 29 -16.64 1.29 -4.82
C LEU A 29 -17.72 2.13 -5.50
N ASP A 30 -18.98 1.77 -5.32
CA ASP A 30 -20.14 2.53 -5.80
C ASP A 30 -20.06 3.96 -5.28
N GLU A 31 -20.28 4.92 -6.16
CA GLU A 31 -20.18 6.35 -5.86
C GLU A 31 -21.02 6.77 -4.66
N LYS A 32 -22.23 6.22 -4.53
CA LYS A 32 -23.11 6.50 -3.40
C LYS A 32 -22.53 6.05 -2.08
N GLN A 33 -21.96 4.84 -2.06
CA GLN A 33 -21.35 4.27 -0.87
C GLN A 33 -20.10 5.07 -0.45
N VAL A 34 -19.32 5.49 -1.41
CA VAL A 34 -18.13 6.30 -1.19
C VAL A 34 -18.50 7.64 -0.58
N LYS A 35 -19.54 8.31 -1.10
CA LYS A 35 -20.02 9.57 -0.55
C LYS A 35 -20.54 9.42 0.88
N ARG A 36 -21.25 8.35 1.17
CA ARG A 36 -21.74 8.06 2.52
C ARG A 36 -20.62 7.89 3.53
N ALA A 37 -19.47 7.41 3.08
CA ALA A 37 -18.31 7.24 3.92
C ALA A 37 -17.53 8.56 4.12
N GLY A 38 -18.00 9.66 3.56
CA GLY A 38 -17.34 10.97 3.69
C GLY A 38 -16.10 11.12 2.83
N MET A 39 -15.98 10.32 1.78
CA MET A 39 -14.81 10.34 0.90
C MET A 39 -15.09 11.19 -0.35
N ASP A 40 -15.38 12.46 -0.15
CA ASP A 40 -15.72 13.39 -1.22
C ASP A 40 -14.54 13.69 -2.16
N TYR A 41 -13.31 13.43 -1.73
CA TYR A 41 -12.10 13.55 -2.54
C TYR A 41 -11.85 12.32 -3.43
N TRP A 42 -12.66 11.26 -3.29
CA TRP A 42 -12.40 9.96 -3.92
C TRP A 42 -12.28 10.05 -5.45
N HIS A 43 -13.05 10.94 -6.05
CA HIS A 43 -12.98 11.13 -7.50
C HIS A 43 -11.63 11.66 -7.99
N LEU A 44 -10.78 12.16 -7.08
CA LEU A 44 -9.45 12.65 -7.41
C LEU A 44 -8.38 11.56 -7.34
N VAL A 45 -8.73 10.38 -6.79
CA VAL A 45 -7.78 9.29 -6.64
C VAL A 45 -7.48 8.67 -8.01
N ASP A 46 -6.21 8.57 -8.37
CA ASP A 46 -5.78 7.78 -9.51
C ASP A 46 -5.85 6.32 -9.10
N LEU A 47 -6.94 5.65 -9.45
CA LEU A 47 -7.28 4.33 -8.98
C LEU A 47 -7.21 3.30 -10.09
N LYS A 48 -6.53 2.18 -9.81
CA LYS A 48 -6.51 1.02 -10.70
C LYS A 48 -6.93 -0.21 -9.91
N ILE A 49 -7.84 -1.00 -10.49
CA ILE A 49 -8.41 -2.18 -9.85
C ILE A 49 -8.03 -3.41 -10.67
N TRP A 50 -7.56 -4.44 -10.00
CA TRP A 50 -7.09 -5.68 -10.62
C TRP A 50 -7.88 -6.87 -10.10
N GLU A 51 -8.15 -7.83 -10.99
CA GLU A 51 -8.89 -9.05 -10.61
C GLU A 51 -8.04 -9.96 -9.73
N SER A 52 -6.71 -9.92 -9.91
CA SER A 52 -5.78 -10.75 -9.14
C SER A 52 -4.40 -10.11 -9.09
N PHE A 53 -3.57 -10.60 -8.18
CA PHE A 53 -2.17 -10.16 -8.09
C PHE A 53 -1.40 -10.56 -9.36
N GLU A 54 -1.71 -11.72 -9.92
CA GLU A 54 -1.09 -12.20 -11.16
C GLU A 54 -1.39 -11.27 -12.32
N GLU A 55 -2.63 -10.79 -12.43
CA GLU A 55 -3.00 -9.80 -13.45
C GLU A 55 -2.22 -8.50 -13.27
N PHE A 56 -2.10 -8.06 -12.02
CA PHE A 56 -1.31 -6.85 -11.71
C PHE A 56 0.14 -7.02 -12.15
N LEU A 57 0.77 -8.13 -11.82
CA LEU A 57 2.17 -8.39 -12.18
C LEU A 57 2.36 -8.46 -13.70
N GLU A 58 1.42 -9.08 -14.39
CA GLU A 58 1.49 -9.21 -15.85
C GLU A 58 1.41 -7.86 -16.53
N ALA A 59 0.57 -6.97 -16.02
CA ALA A 59 0.39 -5.64 -16.60
C ALA A 59 1.52 -4.67 -16.22
N ASN A 60 2.31 -5.00 -15.19
CA ASN A 60 3.34 -4.09 -14.64
C ASN A 60 4.70 -4.79 -14.57
N LYS A 61 5.12 -5.43 -15.65
CA LYS A 61 6.41 -6.13 -15.70
C LYS A 61 7.57 -5.16 -15.51
N GLY A 62 8.60 -5.62 -14.79
CA GLY A 62 9.82 -4.86 -14.59
C GLY A 62 9.76 -3.79 -13.51
N ILE A 63 8.69 -3.75 -12.74
CA ILE A 63 8.58 -2.78 -11.64
C ILE A 63 9.43 -3.20 -10.44
N ARG A 64 9.73 -2.23 -9.59
CA ARG A 64 10.33 -2.48 -8.28
C ARG A 64 9.19 -2.49 -7.27
N LEU A 65 8.95 -3.62 -6.64
CA LEU A 65 7.85 -3.81 -5.70
C LEU A 65 8.39 -4.17 -4.34
N PHE A 66 8.08 -3.36 -3.33
CA PHE A 66 8.41 -3.63 -1.93
C PHE A 66 7.19 -4.21 -1.23
N TYR A 67 7.43 -5.11 -0.29
CA TYR A 67 6.38 -5.85 0.42
C TYR A 67 6.42 -5.48 1.89
N ALA A 68 5.41 -4.78 2.38
CA ALA A 68 5.32 -4.37 3.78
C ALA A 68 4.83 -5.55 4.62
N THR A 69 5.61 -5.94 5.63
CA THR A 69 5.30 -7.11 6.45
C THR A 69 5.97 -6.97 7.82
N THR A 70 5.42 -7.65 8.82
CA THR A 70 6.07 -7.77 10.13
C THR A 70 7.06 -8.93 10.17
N LYS A 71 7.16 -9.72 9.09
CA LYS A 71 7.94 -10.95 9.03
C LYS A 71 9.34 -10.76 8.44
N THR A 72 9.92 -9.60 8.62
CA THR A 72 11.28 -9.31 8.17
C THR A 72 11.95 -8.38 9.17
N LYS A 73 13.27 -8.28 9.10
CA LYS A 73 14.05 -7.37 9.94
C LYS A 73 14.50 -6.12 9.19
N GLN A 74 14.40 -6.12 7.88
CA GLN A 74 14.79 -4.98 7.07
C GLN A 74 13.77 -3.85 7.26
N LYS A 75 14.23 -2.71 7.76
CA LYS A 75 13.37 -1.58 8.03
C LYS A 75 13.01 -0.85 6.74
N TYR A 76 11.81 -0.27 6.74
CA TYR A 76 11.36 0.55 5.61
C TYR A 76 12.31 1.72 5.32
N SER A 77 13.06 2.15 6.31
CA SER A 77 14.02 3.25 6.18
C SER A 77 15.40 2.82 5.73
N ASP A 78 15.67 1.51 5.66
CA ASP A 78 16.98 0.98 5.28
C ASP A 78 17.15 0.83 3.76
N VAL A 79 16.06 0.87 3.01
CA VAL A 79 16.08 0.67 1.56
C VAL A 79 16.09 2.01 0.84
N LYS A 80 16.61 2.02 -0.38
CA LYS A 80 16.57 3.19 -1.25
C LYS A 80 15.41 3.10 -2.20
N TYR A 81 14.49 4.08 -2.12
CA TYR A 81 13.36 4.16 -3.02
C TYR A 81 13.73 4.95 -4.27
N GLU A 82 13.09 4.57 -5.37
CA GLU A 82 13.25 5.24 -6.67
C GLU A 82 11.89 5.67 -7.19
N GLU A 83 11.87 6.59 -8.12
CA GLU A 83 10.62 6.98 -8.77
C GLU A 83 9.96 5.75 -9.41
N ASN A 84 8.65 5.70 -9.34
CA ASN A 84 7.84 4.61 -9.87
C ASN A 84 7.98 3.28 -9.11
N ASP A 85 8.54 3.30 -7.91
CA ASP A 85 8.50 2.13 -7.03
C ASP A 85 7.07 1.89 -6.56
N PHE A 86 6.78 0.63 -6.26
CA PHE A 86 5.49 0.21 -5.72
C PHE A 86 5.69 -0.34 -4.31
N ILE A 87 4.71 -0.12 -3.45
CA ILE A 87 4.70 -0.66 -2.10
C ILE A 87 3.40 -1.45 -1.93
N MET A 88 3.53 -2.71 -1.56
CA MET A 88 2.39 -3.62 -1.40
C MET A 88 2.09 -3.86 0.06
N PHE A 89 0.80 -3.84 0.39
CA PHE A 89 0.29 -4.17 1.72
C PHE A 89 -0.70 -5.32 1.57
N GLY A 90 -0.73 -6.20 2.57
CA GLY A 90 -1.69 -7.28 2.60
C GLY A 90 -2.99 -6.86 3.28
N PRO A 91 -4.00 -7.74 3.28
CA PRO A 91 -5.22 -7.51 4.04
C PRO A 91 -4.90 -7.45 5.53
N GLU A 92 -5.66 -6.65 6.29
CA GLU A 92 -5.42 -6.46 7.71
C GLU A 92 -5.44 -7.76 8.52
N SER A 93 -6.28 -8.69 8.10
CA SER A 93 -6.52 -9.91 8.88
C SER A 93 -5.35 -10.89 8.86
N ARG A 94 -4.50 -10.88 7.83
CA ARG A 94 -3.47 -11.91 7.66
C ARG A 94 -2.19 -11.46 6.96
N GLY A 95 -2.14 -10.24 6.45
CA GLY A 95 -0.96 -9.74 5.73
C GLY A 95 -0.76 -10.37 4.35
N ILE A 96 0.42 -10.16 3.80
CA ILE A 96 0.79 -10.70 2.48
C ILE A 96 1.06 -12.20 2.59
N PRO A 97 0.59 -13.04 1.65
CA PRO A 97 0.87 -14.47 1.68
C PRO A 97 2.37 -14.78 1.75
N GLU A 98 2.73 -15.78 2.54
CA GLU A 98 4.14 -16.12 2.78
C GLU A 98 4.87 -16.55 1.51
N GLU A 99 4.20 -17.24 0.59
CA GLU A 99 4.84 -17.63 -0.66
C GLU A 99 5.30 -16.42 -1.48
N ILE A 100 4.59 -15.30 -1.41
CA ILE A 100 5.00 -14.07 -2.08
C ILE A 100 6.22 -13.49 -1.37
N LEU A 101 6.20 -13.42 -0.03
CA LEU A 101 7.30 -12.89 0.75
C LEU A 101 8.57 -13.72 0.57
N ASN A 102 8.44 -15.04 0.57
CA ASN A 102 9.57 -15.95 0.50
C ASN A 102 10.32 -15.92 -0.84
N THR A 103 9.62 -15.51 -1.90
CA THR A 103 10.27 -15.35 -3.21
C THR A 103 10.93 -13.99 -3.39
N ASN A 104 10.71 -13.06 -2.44
CA ASN A 104 11.23 -11.69 -2.54
C ASN A 104 11.79 -11.19 -1.21
N PRO A 105 12.64 -11.96 -0.53
CA PRO A 105 13.07 -11.57 0.82
C PRO A 105 13.83 -10.25 0.88
N GLU A 106 14.55 -9.89 -0.17
CA GLU A 106 15.31 -8.64 -0.22
C GLU A 106 14.43 -7.40 -0.42
N ARG A 107 13.16 -7.60 -0.76
CA ARG A 107 12.19 -6.52 -0.95
C ARG A 107 11.15 -6.43 0.16
N CYS A 108 11.28 -7.27 1.19
CA CYS A 108 10.40 -7.20 2.35
C CYS A 108 10.89 -6.12 3.29
N ILE A 109 9.98 -5.27 3.75
CA ILE A 109 10.29 -4.14 4.63
C ILE A 109 9.31 -4.10 5.80
N THR A 110 9.79 -3.60 6.93
CA THR A 110 8.98 -3.53 8.15
C THR A 110 9.09 -2.16 8.80
N ILE A 111 8.04 -1.79 9.52
CA ILE A 111 8.07 -0.63 10.41
C ILE A 111 8.40 -1.13 11.80
N PRO A 112 9.49 -0.66 12.42
CA PRO A 112 9.84 -1.10 13.77
C PRO A 112 8.74 -0.73 14.77
N MET A 113 8.43 -1.65 15.68
CA MET A 113 7.46 -1.39 16.75
C MET A 113 7.76 -2.26 17.95
N ILE A 114 7.30 -1.83 19.12
CA ILE A 114 7.42 -2.65 20.32
C ILE A 114 6.52 -3.87 20.20
N PRO A 115 6.96 -5.04 20.67
CA PRO A 115 6.15 -6.26 20.59
C PRO A 115 5.01 -6.21 21.61
N MET A 116 3.83 -5.78 21.19
CA MET A 116 2.63 -5.70 22.02
C MET A 116 1.52 -6.63 21.55
N GLY A 117 1.80 -7.47 20.57
CA GLY A 117 0.79 -8.37 20.00
C GLY A 117 -0.13 -7.70 18.99
N ARG A 118 0.08 -6.43 18.66
CA ARG A 118 -0.68 -5.69 17.65
C ARG A 118 0.24 -4.97 16.68
N SER A 119 -0.21 -4.84 15.45
CA SER A 119 0.48 -4.08 14.41
C SER A 119 -0.15 -2.70 14.27
N LEU A 120 0.56 -1.80 13.60
CA LEU A 120 0.01 -0.51 13.21
C LEU A 120 -1.18 -0.71 12.28
N ASN A 121 -2.13 0.21 12.36
CA ASN A 121 -3.25 0.26 11.43
C ASN A 121 -2.72 0.33 9.99
N LEU A 122 -3.40 -0.33 9.07
CA LEU A 122 -2.97 -0.44 7.67
C LEU A 122 -2.76 0.92 7.01
N SER A 123 -3.70 1.83 7.13
CA SER A 123 -3.56 3.14 6.49
C SER A 123 -2.45 3.98 7.12
N ASN A 124 -2.20 3.81 8.42
CA ASN A 124 -1.08 4.47 9.09
C ASN A 124 0.25 3.91 8.57
N SER A 125 0.35 2.60 8.43
CA SER A 125 1.55 1.96 7.87
C SER A 125 1.83 2.45 6.45
N ALA A 126 0.79 2.55 5.66
CA ALA A 126 0.91 3.00 4.27
C ALA A 126 1.46 4.43 4.20
N VAL A 127 0.93 5.35 5.01
CA VAL A 127 1.37 6.74 4.97
C VAL A 127 2.79 6.89 5.48
N VAL A 128 3.19 6.12 6.50
CA VAL A 128 4.55 6.17 7.04
C VAL A 128 5.56 5.80 5.95
N ILE A 129 5.33 4.69 5.26
CA ILE A 129 6.26 4.21 4.23
C ILE A 129 6.23 5.13 3.00
N LEU A 130 5.05 5.55 2.59
CA LEU A 130 4.89 6.44 1.45
C LEU A 130 5.67 7.74 1.64
N TYR A 131 5.54 8.35 2.82
CA TYR A 131 6.24 9.62 3.09
C TYR A 131 7.74 9.43 3.27
N GLU A 132 8.20 8.28 3.73
CA GLU A 132 9.64 8.00 3.76
C GLU A 132 10.18 7.91 2.32
N ALA A 133 9.47 7.24 1.43
CA ALA A 133 9.88 7.16 0.03
C ALA A 133 9.97 8.56 -0.59
N TYR A 134 8.97 9.39 -0.36
CA TYR A 134 8.99 10.77 -0.89
C TYR A 134 10.05 11.63 -0.21
N ARG A 135 10.32 11.42 1.07
CA ARG A 135 11.41 12.14 1.73
C ARG A 135 12.73 11.89 1.02
N GLN A 136 13.01 10.62 0.69
CA GLN A 136 14.22 10.26 -0.03
C GLN A 136 14.27 10.90 -1.42
N LEU A 137 13.12 11.08 -2.05
CA LEU A 137 13.03 11.65 -3.40
C LEU A 137 12.86 13.18 -3.40
N GLY A 138 12.97 13.82 -2.22
CA GLY A 138 12.92 15.28 -2.11
C GLY A 138 11.51 15.86 -2.15
N PHE A 139 10.49 15.07 -1.87
CA PHE A 139 9.07 15.49 -1.86
C PHE A 139 8.62 16.08 -3.20
N ASN A 140 9.08 15.53 -4.30
CA ASN A 140 8.68 15.92 -5.65
C ASN A 140 7.35 15.24 -5.99
N PHE A 141 6.27 15.90 -5.65
CA PHE A 141 4.93 15.39 -5.90
C PHE A 141 4.45 15.68 -7.33
#